data_04a990af5c30f57737f5a4ada6b42373
#
_entry.id   04a990af5c30f57737f5a4ada6b42373
#
_cell.length_a   1.000
_cell.length_b   1.000
_cell.length_c   1.000
_cell.angle_alpha   90.00
_cell.angle_beta   90.00
_cell.angle_gamma   90.00
#
_symmetry.space_group_name_H-M   'P 1'
#
loop_
_entity.id
_entity.type
_entity.pdbx_description
1 polymer ?
#
loop_
_entity_poly.entity_id
_entity_poly.type
_entity_poly.pdbx_seq_one_letter_code
_entity_poly.pdbx_strand_id
1 'polypeptide(L)'
;FVNYITDDGYIYVRRNGGSDVMIAPSMRVNVHTDKGIVKGVFGYPAIHVRDTAKDEAPNLKTIFIDCGAKNKDELAEMGIHVGCVVTFVDEFMLLNDRFYVGRALDNRIGGYMIAQ
;
A
#
# COMPACT_ATOMS: atom_id res chain seq x y z
N PHE A 1 5.99 3.76 3.00
CA PHE A 1 6.56 4.69 2.03
C PHE A 1 7.46 3.96 1.02
N VAL A 2 7.66 4.58 -0.15
CA VAL A 2 8.54 4.07 -1.20
C VAL A 2 9.97 3.97 -0.67
N ASN A 3 10.56 2.79 -0.78
CA ASN A 3 11.91 2.51 -0.31
C ASN A 3 12.89 2.21 -1.44
N TYR A 4 12.42 1.52 -2.48
CA TYR A 4 13.23 1.14 -3.62
C TYR A 4 12.38 1.06 -4.88
N ILE A 5 12.93 1.44 -6.03
CA ILE A 5 12.28 1.39 -7.33
C ILE A 5 13.17 0.57 -8.27
N THR A 6 12.59 -0.45 -8.89
CA THR A 6 13.30 -1.30 -9.85
C THR A 6 13.37 -0.64 -11.24
N ASP A 7 14.32 -1.07 -12.08
CA ASP A 7 14.49 -0.51 -13.42
C ASP A 7 13.28 -0.80 -14.33
N ASP A 8 12.55 -1.89 -14.07
CA ASP A 8 11.33 -2.30 -14.77
C ASP A 8 10.03 -1.68 -14.18
N GLY A 9 10.16 -0.72 -13.27
CA GLY A 9 9.04 0.12 -12.83
C GLY A 9 8.21 -0.45 -11.67
N TYR A 10 8.73 -1.40 -10.89
CA TYR A 10 8.08 -1.84 -9.66
C TYR A 10 8.63 -1.11 -8.43
N ILE A 11 7.76 -0.93 -7.44
CA ILE A 11 8.05 -0.17 -6.23
C ILE A 11 8.03 -1.11 -5.03
N TYR A 12 9.13 -1.12 -4.28
CA TYR A 12 9.19 -1.78 -2.98
C TYR A 12 9.04 -0.76 -1.87
N VAL A 13 8.36 -1.16 -0.80
CA VAL A 13 7.99 -0.26 0.28
C VAL A 13 8.64 -0.63 1.60
N ARG A 14 8.71 0.36 2.49
CA ARG A 14 8.99 0.18 3.90
C ARG A 14 7.76 0.60 4.70
N ARG A 15 7.38 -0.22 5.68
CA ARG A 15 6.25 0.10 6.56
C ARG A 15 6.61 1.19 7.56
N ASN A 16 5.63 1.96 7.95
CA ASN A 16 5.66 2.84 9.10
C ASN A 16 4.62 2.34 10.10
N GLY A 17 5.07 1.99 11.31
CA GLY A 17 4.20 1.37 12.32
C GLY A 17 3.85 -0.09 12.05
N GLY A 18 2.71 -0.53 12.57
CA GLY A 18 2.26 -1.92 12.66
C GLY A 18 1.46 -2.44 11.47
N SER A 19 1.61 -1.90 10.26
CA SER A 19 0.90 -2.41 9.07
C SER A 19 1.19 -3.90 8.84
N ASP A 20 0.13 -4.69 8.67
CA ASP A 20 0.25 -6.11 8.38
C ASP A 20 0.53 -6.33 6.89
N VAL A 21 1.68 -6.93 6.60
CA VAL A 21 2.12 -7.21 5.22
C VAL A 21 1.30 -8.32 4.57
N MET A 22 0.73 -9.24 5.36
CA MET A 22 -0.03 -10.38 4.85
C MET A 22 -1.32 -9.97 4.14
N ILE A 23 -1.91 -8.85 4.51
CA ILE A 23 -3.14 -8.32 3.88
C ILE A 23 -2.86 -7.43 2.67
N ALA A 24 -1.61 -7.08 2.40
CA ALA A 24 -1.25 -6.14 1.34
C ALA A 24 -1.48 -6.69 -0.09
N PRO A 25 -1.21 -7.98 -0.43
CA PRO A 25 -1.43 -8.48 -1.78
C PRO A 25 -2.83 -8.16 -2.32
N SER A 26 -2.90 -7.64 -3.53
CA SER A 26 -4.12 -7.21 -4.23
C SER A 26 -4.79 -5.93 -3.69
N MET A 27 -4.29 -5.34 -2.60
CA MET A 27 -4.82 -4.09 -2.08
C MET A 27 -4.43 -2.91 -2.98
N ARG A 28 -5.41 -2.04 -3.24
CA ARG A 28 -5.19 -0.78 -3.96
C ARG A 28 -4.56 0.25 -3.05
N VAL A 29 -3.67 1.05 -3.63
CA VAL A 29 -2.94 2.09 -2.89
C VAL A 29 -2.94 3.42 -3.62
N ASN A 30 -2.71 4.46 -2.83
CA ASN A 30 -2.39 5.80 -3.29
C ASN A 30 -0.92 6.07 -2.98
N VAL A 31 -0.14 6.40 -4.00
CA VAL A 31 1.21 6.95 -3.83
C VAL A 31 1.09 8.48 -3.87
N HIS A 32 1.47 9.14 -2.80
CA HIS A 32 1.39 10.59 -2.65
C HIS A 32 2.66 11.23 -3.19
N THR A 33 2.54 12.01 -4.24
CA THR A 33 3.65 12.71 -4.91
C THR A 33 3.41 14.22 -4.90
N ASP A 34 4.43 15.01 -5.20
CA ASP A 34 4.30 16.47 -5.34
C ASP A 34 3.43 16.87 -6.55
N LYS A 35 3.24 15.95 -7.51
CA LYS A 35 2.37 16.13 -8.67
C LYS A 35 0.93 15.68 -8.45
N GLY A 36 0.63 15.10 -7.28
CA GLY A 36 -0.68 14.54 -6.94
C GLY A 36 -0.62 13.07 -6.57
N ILE A 37 -1.78 12.42 -6.56
CA ILE A 37 -1.94 11.02 -6.18
C ILE A 37 -1.81 10.11 -7.40
N VAL A 38 -0.88 9.18 -7.36
CA VAL A 38 -0.76 8.09 -8.33
C VAL A 38 -1.38 6.82 -7.75
N LYS A 39 -2.24 6.18 -8.53
CA LYS A 39 -2.87 4.92 -8.14
C LYS A 39 -1.94 3.75 -8.40
N GLY A 40 -1.97 2.77 -7.49
CA GLY A 40 -1.23 1.53 -7.64
C GLY A 40 -1.95 0.35 -6.99
N VAL A 41 -1.40 -0.82 -7.18
CA VAL A 41 -1.86 -2.06 -6.58
C VAL A 41 -0.69 -2.85 -6.03
N PHE A 42 -0.85 -3.46 -4.85
CA PHE A 42 0.14 -4.40 -4.35
C PHE A 42 0.08 -5.71 -5.14
N GLY A 43 1.21 -6.07 -5.75
CA GLY A 43 1.45 -7.35 -6.36
C GLY A 43 2.17 -8.32 -5.42
N TYR A 44 2.00 -9.60 -5.72
CA TYR A 44 2.70 -10.72 -5.12
C TYR A 44 2.89 -11.80 -6.19
N PRO A 45 3.96 -12.59 -6.19
CA PRO A 45 4.16 -13.64 -7.19
C PRO A 45 2.94 -14.54 -7.32
N ALA A 46 2.48 -14.78 -8.55
CA ALA A 46 1.28 -15.57 -8.82
C ALA A 46 1.46 -17.01 -8.33
N ILE A 47 0.38 -17.63 -7.85
CA ILE A 47 0.40 -18.96 -7.24
C ILE A 47 1.06 -20.04 -8.10
N HIS A 48 0.87 -19.98 -9.41
CA HIS A 48 1.42 -20.96 -10.35
C HIS A 48 2.90 -20.78 -10.70
N VAL A 49 3.53 -19.67 -10.29
CA VAL A 49 4.98 -19.44 -10.41
C VAL A 49 5.71 -19.57 -9.07
N ARG A 50 4.96 -19.76 -7.97
CA ARG A 50 5.54 -20.00 -6.66
C ARG A 50 5.82 -21.48 -6.45
N ASP A 51 6.96 -21.79 -5.82
CA ASP A 51 7.24 -23.14 -5.34
C ASP A 51 6.40 -23.40 -4.06
N THR A 52 5.30 -24.13 -4.21
CA THR A 52 4.39 -24.42 -3.09
C THR A 52 5.01 -25.19 -1.96
N ALA A 53 6.14 -25.88 -2.20
CA ALA A 53 6.91 -26.56 -1.16
C ALA A 53 7.73 -25.59 -0.28
N LYS A 54 7.93 -24.36 -0.76
CA LYS A 54 8.69 -23.29 -0.10
C LYS A 54 7.87 -22.00 -0.01
N ASP A 55 6.54 -22.10 -0.08
CA ASP A 55 5.66 -20.95 -0.11
C ASP A 55 5.73 -20.18 1.22
N GLU A 56 6.49 -19.10 1.21
CA GLU A 56 6.62 -18.21 2.35
C GLU A 56 5.46 -17.20 2.37
N ALA A 57 5.06 -16.77 3.55
CA ALA A 57 4.11 -15.70 3.71
C ALA A 57 4.62 -14.40 3.05
N PRO A 58 3.72 -13.56 2.51
CA PRO A 58 4.08 -12.26 1.97
C PRO A 58 4.92 -11.45 2.96
N ASN A 59 5.98 -10.84 2.48
CA ASN A 59 6.83 -9.97 3.28
C ASN A 59 7.30 -8.74 2.46
N LEU A 60 7.96 -7.79 3.09
CA LEU A 60 8.37 -6.53 2.43
C LEU A 60 9.37 -6.73 1.28
N LYS A 61 10.00 -7.90 1.17
CA LYS A 61 10.91 -8.21 0.06
C LYS A 61 10.20 -8.88 -1.11
N THR A 62 9.02 -9.44 -0.88
CA THR A 62 8.27 -10.21 -1.88
C THR A 62 7.05 -9.47 -2.43
N ILE A 63 6.50 -8.50 -1.70
CA ILE A 63 5.43 -7.64 -2.21
C ILE A 63 6.01 -6.42 -2.91
N PHE A 64 5.33 -5.97 -3.94
CA PHE A 64 5.69 -4.77 -4.70
C PHE A 64 4.44 -4.00 -5.08
N ILE A 65 4.58 -2.72 -5.42
CA ILE A 65 3.48 -1.92 -5.98
C ILE A 65 3.72 -1.77 -7.48
N ASP A 66 2.65 -2.02 -8.23
CA ASP A 66 2.54 -1.74 -9.65
C ASP A 66 1.65 -0.50 -9.83
N CYS A 67 2.19 0.54 -10.49
CA CYS A 67 1.48 1.76 -10.88
C CYS A 67 1.23 1.82 -12.39
N GLY A 68 1.46 0.73 -13.12
CA GLY A 68 1.30 0.65 -14.58
C GLY A 68 2.44 1.29 -15.38
N ALA A 69 3.55 1.63 -14.76
CA ALA A 69 4.71 2.18 -15.43
C ALA A 69 5.55 1.08 -16.11
N LYS A 70 6.12 1.38 -17.26
CA LYS A 70 6.97 0.45 -18.03
C LYS A 70 8.39 0.37 -17.51
N ASN A 71 8.83 1.40 -16.81
CA ASN A 71 10.20 1.52 -16.29
C ASN A 71 10.28 2.58 -15.20
N LYS A 72 11.46 2.69 -14.59
CA LYS A 72 11.75 3.65 -13.52
C LYS A 72 11.61 5.12 -13.97
N ASP A 73 11.96 5.44 -15.21
CA ASP A 73 11.89 6.81 -15.69
C ASP A 73 10.43 7.29 -15.79
N GLU A 74 9.52 6.42 -16.24
CA GLU A 74 8.10 6.73 -16.29
C GLU A 74 7.52 6.95 -14.88
N LEU A 75 7.97 6.20 -13.86
CA LEU A 75 7.61 6.47 -12.48
C LEU A 75 8.11 7.84 -12.01
N ALA A 76 9.32 8.23 -12.39
CA ALA A 76 9.86 9.55 -12.07
C ALA A 76 9.07 10.68 -12.76
N GLU A 77 8.62 10.48 -14.00
CA GLU A 77 7.73 11.41 -14.69
C GLU A 77 6.38 11.56 -13.99
N MET A 78 5.84 10.49 -13.41
CA MET A 78 4.64 10.52 -12.55
C MET A 78 4.88 11.23 -11.20
N GLY A 79 6.14 11.56 -10.86
CA GLY A 79 6.53 12.20 -9.61
C GLY A 79 6.86 11.22 -8.48
N ILE A 80 6.95 9.92 -8.77
CA ILE A 80 7.26 8.90 -7.76
C ILE A 80 8.76 8.84 -7.52
N HIS A 81 9.15 8.94 -6.27
CA HIS A 81 10.54 8.82 -5.81
C HIS A 81 10.59 8.12 -4.45
N VAL A 82 11.78 7.70 -4.05
CA VAL A 82 12.03 7.16 -2.71
C VAL A 82 11.60 8.18 -1.65
N GLY A 83 10.82 7.73 -0.66
CA GLY A 83 10.26 8.58 0.39
C GLY A 83 8.80 9.00 0.16
N CYS A 84 8.24 8.86 -1.04
CA CYS A 84 6.81 9.09 -1.26
C CYS A 84 5.97 8.24 -0.30
N VAL A 85 4.97 8.88 0.32
CA VAL A 85 4.05 8.19 1.23
C VAL A 85 3.10 7.30 0.43
N VAL A 86 2.85 6.11 0.94
CA VAL A 86 1.88 5.17 0.37
C VAL A 86 0.80 4.88 1.40
N THR A 87 -0.44 5.02 0.99
CA THR A 87 -1.61 4.68 1.81
C THR A 87 -2.51 3.70 1.08
N PHE A 88 -3.19 2.83 1.83
CA PHE A 88 -4.24 2.00 1.25
C PHE A 88 -5.42 2.86 0.80
N VAL A 89 -6.12 2.41 -0.22
CA VAL A 89 -7.40 3.02 -0.63
C VAL A 89 -8.49 2.40 0.23
N ASP A 90 -8.86 3.13 1.28
CA ASP A 90 -9.93 2.73 2.20
C ASP A 90 -11.01 3.80 2.19
N GLU A 91 -12.24 3.35 2.31
CA GLU A 91 -13.40 4.20 2.46
C GLU A 91 -14.02 3.99 3.85
N PHE A 92 -14.56 5.07 4.40
CA PHE A 92 -15.42 4.96 5.57
C PHE A 92 -16.73 4.32 5.14
N MET A 93 -17.17 3.31 5.90
CA MET A 93 -18.46 2.67 5.65
C MET A 93 -19.21 2.40 6.93
N LEU A 94 -20.53 2.27 6.79
CA LEU A 94 -21.43 1.85 7.85
C LEU A 94 -21.88 0.42 7.54
N LEU A 95 -21.58 -0.51 8.43
CA LEU A 95 -22.02 -1.92 8.32
C LEU A 95 -23.34 -2.11 9.03
N ASN A 96 -24.35 -2.55 8.28
CA ASN A 96 -25.68 -2.90 8.77
C ASN A 96 -26.27 -1.82 9.72
N ASP A 97 -26.06 -0.55 9.37
CA ASP A 97 -26.49 0.62 10.12
C ASP A 97 -26.11 0.63 11.62
N ARG A 98 -25.07 -0.12 12.00
CA ARG A 98 -24.66 -0.32 13.39
C ARG A 98 -23.20 -0.08 13.66
N PHE A 99 -22.32 -0.41 12.72
CA PHE A 99 -20.88 -0.43 12.94
C PHE A 99 -20.15 0.45 11.93
N TYR A 100 -19.32 1.34 12.44
CA TYR A 100 -18.43 2.14 11.62
C TYR A 100 -17.17 1.36 11.28
N VAL A 101 -16.81 1.36 10.00
CA VAL A 101 -15.55 0.82 9.51
C VAL A 101 -14.75 1.95 8.88
N GLY A 102 -13.53 2.10 9.31
CA GLY A 102 -12.63 3.13 8.79
C GLY A 102 -11.23 2.96 9.34
N ARG A 103 -10.28 3.60 8.66
CA ARG A 103 -8.89 3.62 9.12
C ARG A 103 -8.71 4.57 10.30
N ALA A 104 -7.76 4.24 11.17
CA ALA A 104 -7.32 5.09 12.28
C ALA A 104 -8.43 5.48 13.29
N LEU A 105 -9.48 4.66 13.41
CA LEU A 105 -10.45 4.77 14.50
C LEU A 105 -9.76 4.61 15.86
N ASP A 106 -8.78 3.73 15.94
CA ASP A 106 -7.81 3.64 17.02
C ASP A 106 -6.63 4.60 16.71
N ASN A 107 -6.43 5.69 17.44
CA ASN A 107 -7.27 6.14 18.53
C ASN A 107 -7.87 7.54 18.29
N ARG A 108 -8.39 7.82 17.10
CA ARG A 108 -9.06 9.11 16.82
C ARG A 108 -10.40 9.26 17.55
N ILE A 109 -11.09 8.15 17.79
CA ILE A 109 -12.33 8.17 18.57
C ILE A 109 -12.07 8.61 20.00
N GLY A 110 -11.01 8.09 20.65
CA GLY A 110 -10.64 8.52 21.99
C GLY A 110 -10.33 10.02 22.06
N GLY A 111 -9.60 10.54 21.07
CA GLY A 111 -9.36 11.99 20.95
C GLY A 111 -10.64 12.81 20.80
N TYR A 112 -11.59 12.35 20.00
CA TYR A 112 -12.89 13.01 19.84
C TYR A 112 -13.70 13.01 21.15
N MET A 113 -13.75 11.88 21.83
CA MET A 113 -14.49 11.76 23.11
C MET A 113 -13.93 12.66 24.22
N ILE A 114 -12.62 12.91 24.22
CA ILE A 114 -11.99 13.81 25.21
C ILE A 114 -12.24 15.29 24.87
N ALA A 115 -12.42 15.60 23.58
CA ALA A 115 -12.63 16.97 23.10
C ALA A 115 -14.09 17.48 23.26
N GLN A 116 -15.01 16.63 23.66
CA GLN A 116 -16.43 16.93 23.95
C GLN A 116 -16.58 17.44 25.40
#